data_e6309f928129f2ab6995279b037478a5
#
_entry.id   e6309f928129f2ab6995279b037478a5
#
_cell.length_a   1.000
_cell.length_b   1.000
_cell.length_c   1.000
_cell.angle_alpha   90.00
_cell.angle_beta   90.00
_cell.angle_gamma   90.00
#
_symmetry.space_group_name_H-M   'P 1'
#
loop_
_entity.id
_entity.type
_entity.pdbx_description
1 polymer ?
#
loop_
_entity_poly.entity_id
_entity_poly.type
_entity_poly.pdbx_seq_one_letter_code
_entity_poly.pdbx_strand_id
1 'polypeptide(L)'
;MVSAHKKINPWVWVAVVFAVCAVVYGVLSSYPRELAVYSDELRYLDVTRSLWQGRGLRVRNMPSDYQKILYPLFILPALALKTTAAQITAIGWLNALYASSAVFPAYALCRATGQNRRRTVFLIGAVALLPTMSAASTFMSETVFLPLSLWQIYFLLRAMQAMPKARVGWCAVAGVWCYLLYLNKEVALYYLIAWVLVRAWVLWQDRSSWRAELA
;
A
#
# COMPACT_ATOMS: atom_id res chain seq x y z
N MET A 1 -7.52 -33.50 32.57
CA MET A 1 -8.19 -32.34 31.93
C MET A 1 -7.13 -31.53 31.18
N VAL A 2 -7.02 -31.73 29.88
CA VAL A 2 -6.08 -30.96 29.04
C VAL A 2 -6.81 -29.67 28.67
N SER A 3 -6.35 -28.54 29.20
CA SER A 3 -6.86 -27.22 28.90
C SER A 3 -6.70 -26.97 27.40
N ALA A 4 -7.82 -26.91 26.68
CA ALA A 4 -7.84 -26.50 25.29
C ALA A 4 -7.47 -25.02 25.21
N HIS A 5 -6.17 -24.71 25.09
CA HIS A 5 -5.72 -23.36 24.79
C HIS A 5 -6.40 -22.91 23.49
N LYS A 6 -7.39 -22.04 23.60
CA LYS A 6 -8.09 -21.39 22.48
C LYS A 6 -7.03 -20.72 21.62
N LYS A 7 -6.69 -21.30 20.47
CA LYS A 7 -5.69 -20.73 19.53
C LYS A 7 -6.19 -19.36 19.10
N ILE A 8 -5.55 -18.30 19.55
CA ILE A 8 -5.84 -16.93 19.13
C ILE A 8 -5.72 -16.85 17.61
N ASN A 9 -6.74 -16.25 16.95
CA ASN A 9 -6.70 -16.04 15.52
C ASN A 9 -5.43 -15.24 15.16
N PRO A 10 -4.59 -15.71 14.25
CA PRO A 10 -3.34 -15.04 13.91
C PRO A 10 -3.51 -13.59 13.41
N TRP A 11 -4.65 -13.24 12.84
CA TRP A 11 -4.93 -11.87 12.42
C TRP A 11 -5.06 -10.90 13.60
N VAL A 12 -5.38 -11.38 14.80
CA VAL A 12 -5.50 -10.53 15.99
C VAL A 12 -4.14 -9.92 16.36
N TRP A 13 -3.06 -10.71 16.37
CA TRP A 13 -1.74 -10.14 16.68
C TRP A 13 -1.23 -9.21 15.58
N VAL A 14 -1.56 -9.47 14.29
CA VAL A 14 -1.25 -8.55 13.19
C VAL A 14 -1.96 -7.22 13.37
N ALA A 15 -3.25 -7.26 13.77
CA ALA A 15 -4.02 -6.05 14.08
C ALA A 15 -3.44 -5.29 15.28
N VAL A 16 -2.93 -5.99 16.30
CA VAL A 16 -2.22 -5.35 17.43
C VAL A 16 -0.94 -4.67 16.95
N VAL A 17 -0.12 -5.34 16.12
CA VAL A 17 1.10 -4.72 15.55
C VAL A 17 0.73 -3.49 14.73
N PHE A 18 -0.29 -3.57 13.88
CA PHE A 18 -0.80 -2.43 13.14
C PHE A 18 -1.15 -1.26 14.07
N ALA A 19 -1.96 -1.51 15.11
CA ALA A 19 -2.42 -0.48 16.02
C ALA A 19 -1.25 0.18 16.77
N VAL A 20 -0.29 -0.61 17.25
CA VAL A 20 0.92 -0.10 17.91
C VAL A 20 1.74 0.76 16.95
N CYS A 21 2.00 0.29 15.73
CA CYS A 21 2.74 1.05 14.74
C CYS A 21 2.01 2.36 14.37
N ALA A 22 0.70 2.30 14.14
CA ALA A 22 -0.11 3.47 13.81
C ALA A 22 -0.07 4.54 14.91
N VAL A 23 -0.14 4.13 16.19
CA VAL A 23 -0.03 5.05 17.32
C VAL A 23 1.38 5.62 17.42
N VAL A 24 2.42 4.78 17.39
CA VAL A 24 3.81 5.23 17.49
C VAL A 24 4.16 6.22 16.38
N TYR A 25 3.89 5.86 15.12
CA TYR A 25 4.17 6.75 13.98
C TYR A 25 3.26 7.97 13.95
N GLY A 26 1.99 7.85 14.38
CA GLY A 26 1.08 8.99 14.53
C GLY A 26 1.58 10.00 15.55
N VAL A 27 2.04 9.53 16.72
CA VAL A 27 2.64 10.38 17.73
C VAL A 27 3.93 11.02 17.21
N LEU A 28 4.85 10.22 16.67
CA LEU A 28 6.11 10.73 16.10
C LEU A 28 5.86 11.73 14.97
N SER A 29 4.86 11.47 14.12
CA SER A 29 4.47 12.41 13.06
C SER A 29 3.76 13.65 13.60
N SER A 30 3.41 13.73 14.87
CA SER A 30 2.77 14.90 15.51
C SER A 30 3.75 15.90 16.12
N TYR A 31 5.02 15.58 16.28
CA TYR A 31 6.06 16.48 16.82
C TYR A 31 6.60 17.48 15.78
N PRO A 32 7.23 18.60 16.20
CA PRO A 32 7.28 19.87 15.50
C PRO A 32 7.68 19.71 14.04
N ARG A 33 6.94 20.42 13.22
CA ARG A 33 6.96 20.25 11.79
C ARG A 33 7.33 21.54 11.16
N GLU A 34 8.55 21.56 10.81
CA GLU A 34 8.94 22.26 9.64
C GLU A 34 8.56 21.34 8.47
N LEU A 35 7.71 21.82 7.55
CA LEU A 35 7.52 21.16 6.27
C LEU A 35 8.91 20.95 5.68
N ALA A 36 9.33 19.69 5.56
CA ALA A 36 10.51 19.39 4.77
C ALA A 36 10.11 19.69 3.33
N VAL A 37 10.32 20.91 2.86
CA VAL A 37 9.74 21.49 1.63
C VAL A 37 10.19 20.71 0.40
N TYR A 38 9.72 19.47 0.27
CA TYR A 38 9.84 18.74 -0.98
C TYR A 38 8.82 19.29 -1.98
N SER A 39 9.21 19.46 -3.21
CA SER A 39 8.34 19.95 -4.29
C SER A 39 7.06 19.14 -4.44
N ASP A 40 7.15 17.84 -4.17
CA ASP A 40 6.01 16.91 -4.27
C ASP A 40 5.01 17.11 -3.14
N GLU A 41 5.43 17.44 -1.92
CA GLU A 41 4.52 17.73 -0.79
C GLU A 41 3.58 18.89 -1.11
N LEU A 42 4.14 19.99 -1.62
CA LEU A 42 3.36 21.15 -2.03
C LEU A 42 2.39 20.81 -3.15
N ARG A 43 2.83 20.01 -4.11
CA ARG A 43 2.00 19.57 -5.24
C ARG A 43 0.83 18.71 -4.77
N TYR A 44 1.05 17.76 -3.87
CA TYR A 44 -0.02 16.96 -3.29
C TYR A 44 -1.02 17.82 -2.51
N LEU A 45 -0.56 18.77 -1.71
CA LEU A 45 -1.42 19.68 -0.97
C LEU A 45 -2.23 20.60 -1.90
N ASP A 46 -1.63 21.14 -2.96
CA ASP A 46 -2.32 21.95 -3.94
C ASP A 46 -3.44 21.19 -4.64
N VAL A 47 -3.14 19.98 -5.12
CA VAL A 47 -4.14 19.10 -5.74
C VAL A 47 -5.26 18.76 -4.75
N THR A 48 -4.90 18.40 -3.51
CA THR A 48 -5.88 18.07 -2.47
C THR A 48 -6.81 19.24 -2.16
N ARG A 49 -6.25 20.45 -1.98
CA ARG A 49 -7.04 21.67 -1.74
C ARG A 49 -7.94 22.00 -2.92
N SER A 50 -7.44 21.85 -4.15
CA SER A 50 -8.21 22.11 -5.36
C SER A 50 -9.39 21.14 -5.48
N LEU A 51 -9.18 19.85 -5.19
CA LEU A 51 -10.22 18.84 -5.15
C LEU A 51 -11.26 19.13 -4.07
N TRP A 52 -10.81 19.50 -2.84
CA TRP A 52 -11.69 19.86 -1.73
C TRP A 52 -12.61 21.04 -2.08
N GLN A 53 -12.10 21.99 -2.85
CA GLN A 53 -12.84 23.19 -3.29
C GLN A 53 -13.69 22.95 -4.56
N GLY A 54 -13.76 21.71 -5.08
CA GLY A 54 -14.50 21.39 -6.29
C GLY A 54 -13.92 21.99 -7.58
N ARG A 55 -12.66 22.45 -7.57
CA ARG A 55 -12.02 23.12 -8.72
C ARG A 55 -11.30 22.15 -9.67
N GLY A 56 -11.39 20.84 -9.43
CA GLY A 56 -10.71 19.82 -10.23
C GLY A 56 -9.21 19.75 -9.96
N LEU A 57 -8.46 19.16 -10.88
CA LEU A 57 -7.02 18.96 -10.76
C LEU A 57 -6.27 20.24 -11.09
N ARG A 58 -5.71 20.90 -10.08
CA ARG A 58 -4.92 22.12 -10.23
C ARG A 58 -3.65 22.08 -9.38
N VAL A 59 -2.58 22.62 -9.93
CA VAL A 59 -1.32 22.88 -9.24
C VAL A 59 -1.02 24.37 -9.40
N ARG A 60 -0.76 25.09 -8.31
CA ARG A 60 -0.55 26.55 -8.30
C ARG A 60 -1.67 27.33 -9.02
N ASN A 61 -2.92 26.91 -8.79
CA ASN A 61 -4.13 27.44 -9.45
C ASN A 61 -4.23 27.23 -10.97
N MET A 62 -3.26 26.60 -11.63
CA MET A 62 -3.32 26.26 -13.04
C MET A 62 -3.90 24.87 -13.25
N PRO A 63 -4.76 24.63 -14.27
CA PRO A 63 -5.18 23.30 -14.63
C PRO A 63 -3.97 22.38 -14.85
N SER A 64 -4.05 21.17 -14.39
CA SER A 64 -2.94 20.20 -14.46
C SER A 64 -3.45 18.84 -14.93
N ASP A 65 -2.66 18.19 -15.76
CA ASP A 65 -2.82 16.79 -16.18
C ASP A 65 -2.25 15.80 -15.17
N TYR A 66 -2.04 16.25 -13.93
CA TYR A 66 -1.42 15.49 -12.86
C TYR A 66 -2.20 14.21 -12.54
N GLN A 67 -1.65 13.05 -12.92
CA GLN A 67 -2.34 11.76 -12.82
C GLN A 67 -2.18 11.07 -11.46
N LYS A 68 -1.23 11.52 -10.62
CA LYS A 68 -0.94 10.89 -9.31
C LYS A 68 -1.93 11.38 -8.24
N ILE A 69 -3.21 11.09 -8.45
CA ILE A 69 -4.32 11.63 -7.65
C ILE A 69 -4.64 10.79 -6.41
N LEU A 70 -4.13 9.55 -6.32
CA LEU A 70 -4.54 8.63 -5.27
C LEU A 70 -4.14 9.15 -3.89
N TYR A 71 -2.89 9.56 -3.71
CA TYR A 71 -2.43 10.10 -2.42
C TYR A 71 -3.19 11.39 -2.03
N PRO A 72 -3.38 12.40 -2.90
CA PRO A 72 -4.27 13.53 -2.64
C PRO A 72 -5.67 13.12 -2.15
N LEU A 73 -6.28 12.08 -2.73
CA LEU A 73 -7.58 11.59 -2.29
C LEU A 73 -7.53 10.96 -0.89
N PHE A 74 -6.44 10.26 -0.56
CA PHE A 74 -6.27 9.64 0.76
C PHE A 74 -6.08 10.65 1.89
N ILE A 75 -5.50 11.82 1.62
CA ILE A 75 -5.34 12.89 2.62
C ILE A 75 -6.48 13.92 2.60
N LEU A 76 -7.38 13.84 1.62
CA LEU A 76 -8.52 14.76 1.46
C LEU A 76 -9.36 14.93 2.75
N PRO A 77 -9.68 13.87 3.52
CA PRO A 77 -10.49 13.99 4.73
C PRO A 77 -9.91 14.95 5.79
N ALA A 78 -8.59 15.12 5.80
CA ALA A 78 -7.94 16.02 6.75
C ALA A 78 -8.34 17.48 6.53
N LEU A 79 -8.71 17.86 5.30
CA LEU A 79 -9.12 19.24 4.98
C LEU A 79 -10.48 19.65 5.55
N ALA A 80 -11.26 18.70 6.08
CA ALA A 80 -12.47 19.00 6.84
C ALA A 80 -12.20 19.75 8.16
N LEU A 81 -10.95 19.71 8.64
CA LEU A 81 -10.55 20.41 9.87
C LEU A 81 -10.35 21.91 9.62
N LYS A 82 -10.70 22.73 10.62
CA LYS A 82 -10.78 24.20 10.46
C LYS A 82 -9.43 24.90 10.39
N THR A 83 -8.39 24.36 11.02
CA THR A 83 -7.08 25.03 11.11
C THR A 83 -6.02 24.27 10.34
N THR A 84 -5.09 24.99 9.72
CA THR A 84 -3.96 24.37 8.99
C THR A 84 -3.13 23.46 9.88
N ALA A 85 -2.90 23.82 11.14
CA ALA A 85 -2.18 22.98 12.09
C ALA A 85 -2.89 21.65 12.34
N ALA A 86 -4.23 21.66 12.51
CA ALA A 86 -5.02 20.46 12.67
C ALA A 86 -5.02 19.61 11.39
N GLN A 87 -5.11 20.23 10.21
CA GLN A 87 -5.02 19.54 8.93
C GLN A 87 -3.68 18.80 8.78
N ILE A 88 -2.57 19.49 9.04
CA ILE A 88 -1.22 18.92 8.99
C ILE A 88 -1.11 17.73 9.96
N THR A 89 -1.59 17.89 11.19
CA THR A 89 -1.59 16.82 12.19
C THR A 89 -2.41 15.61 11.72
N ALA A 90 -3.60 15.85 11.18
CA ALA A 90 -4.45 14.79 10.66
C ALA A 90 -3.83 14.06 9.48
N ILE A 91 -3.15 14.76 8.56
CA ILE A 91 -2.42 14.12 7.46
C ILE A 91 -1.32 13.20 8.01
N GLY A 92 -0.57 13.64 9.01
CA GLY A 92 0.44 12.79 9.66
C GLY A 92 -0.16 11.52 10.26
N TRP A 93 -1.31 11.60 10.94
CA TRP A 93 -2.02 10.43 11.46
C TRP A 93 -2.55 9.52 10.35
N LEU A 94 -3.10 10.09 9.27
CA LEU A 94 -3.52 9.30 8.10
C LEU A 94 -2.33 8.57 7.47
N ASN A 95 -1.21 9.26 7.29
CA ASN A 95 0.02 8.65 6.78
C ASN A 95 0.51 7.50 7.68
N ALA A 96 0.47 7.68 9.00
CA ALA A 96 0.84 6.65 9.96
C ALA A 96 -0.08 5.42 9.85
N LEU A 97 -1.39 5.63 9.71
CA LEU A 97 -2.36 4.54 9.50
C LEU A 97 -2.09 3.80 8.19
N TYR A 98 -1.90 4.53 7.08
CA TYR A 98 -1.66 3.90 5.78
C TYR A 98 -0.35 3.13 5.78
N ALA A 99 0.76 3.73 6.22
CA ALA A 99 2.05 3.06 6.28
C ALA A 99 1.99 1.80 7.15
N SER A 100 1.42 1.90 8.35
CA SER A 100 1.29 0.76 9.27
C SER A 100 0.44 -0.37 8.70
N SER A 101 -0.51 -0.06 7.80
CA SER A 101 -1.36 -1.08 7.16
C SER A 101 -0.57 -2.07 6.30
N ALA A 102 0.70 -1.78 5.97
CA ALA A 102 1.59 -2.68 5.24
C ALA A 102 1.80 -4.05 5.92
N VAL A 103 1.59 -4.13 7.23
CA VAL A 103 1.69 -5.41 7.97
C VAL A 103 0.63 -6.44 7.53
N PHE A 104 -0.55 -5.99 7.06
CA PHE A 104 -1.60 -6.90 6.59
C PHE A 104 -1.21 -7.63 5.31
N PRO A 105 -0.85 -6.95 4.20
CA PRO A 105 -0.38 -7.65 3.00
C PRO A 105 0.92 -8.42 3.24
N ALA A 106 1.83 -7.94 4.09
CA ALA A 106 3.03 -8.68 4.47
C ALA A 106 2.66 -10.02 5.12
N TYR A 107 1.70 -10.04 6.04
CA TYR A 107 1.21 -11.27 6.64
C TYR A 107 0.52 -12.18 5.60
N ALA A 108 -0.32 -11.61 4.73
CA ALA A 108 -0.99 -12.37 3.67
C ALA A 108 0.03 -13.05 2.73
N LEU A 109 1.10 -12.35 2.36
CA LEU A 109 2.22 -12.88 1.57
C LEU A 109 2.96 -14.01 2.30
N CYS A 110 3.28 -13.85 3.58
CA CYS A 110 3.89 -14.90 4.39
C CYS A 110 3.03 -16.17 4.41
N ARG A 111 1.71 -16.00 4.54
CA ARG A 111 0.76 -17.12 4.50
C ARG A 111 0.71 -17.80 3.12
N ALA A 112 0.65 -17.00 2.06
CA ALA A 112 0.58 -17.49 0.69
C ALA A 112 1.86 -18.21 0.24
N THR A 113 3.01 -17.87 0.83
CA THR A 113 4.32 -18.48 0.56
C THR A 113 4.70 -19.59 1.56
N GLY A 114 3.79 -19.96 2.48
CA GLY A 114 4.02 -21.06 3.42
C GLY A 114 5.10 -20.78 4.47
N GLN A 115 5.37 -19.51 4.81
CA GLN A 115 6.38 -19.17 5.79
C GLN A 115 6.01 -19.68 7.18
N ASN A 116 7.01 -20.19 7.92
CA ASN A 116 6.82 -20.60 9.30
C ASN A 116 6.61 -19.40 10.23
N ARG A 117 6.10 -19.64 11.45
CA ARG A 117 5.77 -18.59 12.42
C ARG A 117 6.94 -17.65 12.73
N ARG A 118 8.16 -18.18 12.90
CA ARG A 118 9.34 -17.36 13.26
C ARG A 118 9.69 -16.39 12.12
N ARG A 119 9.74 -16.88 10.89
CA ARG A 119 10.00 -16.04 9.70
C ARG A 119 8.89 -15.01 9.49
N THR A 120 7.63 -15.39 9.68
CA THR A 120 6.49 -14.48 9.58
C THR A 120 6.60 -13.33 10.58
N VAL A 121 6.90 -13.61 11.85
CA VAL A 121 7.09 -12.57 12.88
C VAL A 121 8.25 -11.65 12.51
N PHE A 122 9.39 -12.23 12.09
CA PHE A 122 10.55 -11.45 11.67
C PHE A 122 10.23 -10.53 10.48
N LEU A 123 9.58 -11.05 9.42
CA LEU A 123 9.25 -10.28 8.22
C LEU A 123 8.25 -9.16 8.51
N ILE A 124 7.24 -9.41 9.36
CA ILE A 124 6.30 -8.36 9.77
C ILE A 124 7.00 -7.30 10.61
N GLY A 125 7.87 -7.69 11.53
CA GLY A 125 8.70 -6.76 12.28
C GLY A 125 9.61 -5.92 11.38
N ALA A 126 10.23 -6.54 10.38
CA ALA A 126 11.04 -5.84 9.39
C ALA A 126 10.21 -4.82 8.59
N VAL A 127 9.01 -5.20 8.12
CA VAL A 127 8.11 -4.26 7.42
C VAL A 127 7.66 -3.12 8.33
N ALA A 128 7.33 -3.42 9.60
CA ALA A 128 6.91 -2.41 10.58
C ALA A 128 8.02 -1.40 10.91
N LEU A 129 9.29 -1.77 10.75
CA LEU A 129 10.47 -0.94 11.06
C LEU A 129 11.17 -0.39 9.81
N LEU A 130 10.56 -0.52 8.63
CA LEU A 130 11.16 0.02 7.40
C LEU A 130 11.40 1.54 7.49
N PRO A 131 12.50 2.04 6.93
CA PRO A 131 12.77 3.49 6.87
C PRO A 131 11.64 4.29 6.18
N THR A 132 10.89 3.67 5.26
CA THR A 132 9.70 4.28 4.64
C THR A 132 8.62 4.66 5.65
N MET A 133 8.65 4.10 6.86
CA MET A 133 7.74 4.51 7.94
C MET A 133 8.04 5.94 8.42
N SER A 134 9.27 6.43 8.29
CA SER A 134 9.61 7.83 8.56
C SER A 134 8.89 8.80 7.61
N ALA A 135 8.48 8.33 6.43
CA ALA A 135 7.66 9.11 5.51
C ALA A 135 6.27 9.48 6.09
N ALA A 136 5.84 8.85 7.20
CA ALA A 136 4.63 9.28 7.90
C ALA A 136 4.71 10.73 8.41
N SER A 137 5.91 11.23 8.69
CA SER A 137 6.16 12.63 9.08
C SER A 137 6.23 13.61 7.92
N THR A 138 6.20 13.14 6.67
CA THR A 138 6.23 13.94 5.45
C THR A 138 4.95 13.72 4.64
N PHE A 139 4.63 14.62 3.71
CA PHE A 139 3.43 14.49 2.86
C PHE A 139 3.78 13.74 1.58
N MET A 140 4.24 12.51 1.75
CA MET A 140 4.78 11.71 0.66
C MET A 140 3.90 10.48 0.38
N SER A 141 3.71 10.22 -0.89
CA SER A 141 2.88 9.10 -1.37
C SER A 141 3.42 7.71 -1.04
N GLU A 142 4.65 7.61 -0.52
CA GLU A 142 5.31 6.38 -0.09
C GLU A 142 4.52 5.64 1.00
N THR A 143 3.86 6.39 1.89
CA THR A 143 3.05 5.85 2.98
C THR A 143 1.88 5.01 2.48
N VAL A 144 1.31 5.39 1.34
CA VAL A 144 0.24 4.67 0.65
C VAL A 144 0.81 3.66 -0.34
N PHE A 145 1.92 4.00 -1.00
CA PHE A 145 2.53 3.15 -2.02
C PHE A 145 2.99 1.80 -1.48
N LEU A 146 3.64 1.76 -0.30
CA LEU A 146 4.17 0.54 0.29
C LEU A 146 3.08 -0.54 0.53
N PRO A 147 1.99 -0.27 1.28
CA PRO A 147 0.95 -1.28 1.50
C PRO A 147 0.26 -1.70 0.21
N LEU A 148 0.00 -0.76 -0.71
CA LEU A 148 -0.60 -1.09 -2.00
C LEU A 148 0.31 -1.97 -2.85
N SER A 149 1.63 -1.72 -2.84
CA SER A 149 2.62 -2.54 -3.54
C SER A 149 2.67 -3.97 -3.02
N LEU A 150 2.64 -4.15 -1.71
CA LEU A 150 2.62 -5.49 -1.11
C LEU A 150 1.32 -6.24 -1.44
N TRP A 151 0.16 -5.55 -1.49
CA TRP A 151 -1.08 -6.14 -1.99
C TRP A 151 -0.98 -6.49 -3.47
N GLN A 152 -0.37 -5.65 -4.31
CA GLN A 152 -0.12 -5.95 -5.73
C GLN A 152 0.67 -7.26 -5.88
N ILE A 153 1.77 -7.41 -5.15
CA ILE A 153 2.59 -8.63 -5.16
C ILE A 153 1.75 -9.83 -4.72
N TYR A 154 0.93 -9.67 -3.67
CA TYR A 154 0.04 -10.74 -3.20
C TYR A 154 -0.95 -11.18 -4.29
N PHE A 155 -1.64 -10.25 -4.97
CA PHE A 155 -2.60 -10.59 -6.01
C PHE A 155 -1.95 -11.26 -7.22
N LEU A 156 -0.77 -10.78 -7.64
CA LEU A 156 0.02 -11.42 -8.69
C LEU A 156 0.47 -12.84 -8.31
N LEU A 157 0.89 -13.04 -7.07
CA LEU A 157 1.23 -14.37 -6.54
C LEU A 157 0.01 -15.29 -6.55
N ARG A 158 -1.16 -14.80 -6.11
CA ARG A 158 -2.41 -15.57 -6.14
C ARG A 158 -2.82 -15.94 -7.57
N ALA A 159 -2.64 -15.04 -8.53
CA ALA A 159 -2.87 -15.32 -9.94
C ALA A 159 -1.94 -16.43 -10.46
N MET A 160 -0.68 -16.47 -10.02
CA MET A 160 0.26 -17.54 -10.40
C MET A 160 -0.11 -18.89 -9.78
N GLN A 161 -0.60 -18.90 -8.55
CA GLN A 161 -0.94 -20.13 -7.80
C GLN A 161 -2.34 -20.67 -8.12
N ALA A 162 -3.19 -19.88 -8.74
CA ALA A 162 -4.58 -20.24 -8.97
C ALA A 162 -4.76 -21.25 -10.11
N MET A 163 -5.79 -22.10 -9.97
CA MET A 163 -6.30 -22.94 -11.06
C MET A 163 -6.78 -22.07 -12.23
N PRO A 164 -6.78 -22.57 -13.49
CA PRO A 164 -7.08 -21.76 -14.67
C PRO A 164 -8.36 -20.93 -14.56
N LYS A 165 -9.46 -21.51 -14.12
CA LYS A 165 -10.75 -20.81 -13.96
C LYS A 165 -10.70 -19.67 -12.94
N ALA A 166 -9.99 -19.84 -11.83
CA ALA A 166 -9.85 -18.81 -10.79
C ALA A 166 -8.77 -17.77 -11.14
N ARG A 167 -7.82 -18.13 -12.01
CA ARG A 167 -6.70 -17.26 -12.43
C ARG A 167 -7.19 -15.99 -13.09
N VAL A 168 -8.18 -16.07 -13.98
CA VAL A 168 -8.75 -14.91 -14.67
C VAL A 168 -9.25 -13.88 -13.65
N GLY A 169 -9.97 -14.32 -12.61
CA GLY A 169 -10.43 -13.44 -11.54
C GLY A 169 -9.28 -12.76 -10.78
N TRP A 170 -8.22 -13.51 -10.44
CA TRP A 170 -7.05 -12.93 -9.78
C TRP A 170 -6.27 -11.97 -10.68
N CYS A 171 -6.15 -12.26 -11.97
CA CYS A 171 -5.54 -11.35 -12.94
C CYS A 171 -6.35 -10.04 -13.07
N ALA A 172 -7.69 -10.13 -13.12
CA ALA A 172 -8.54 -8.96 -13.15
C ALA A 172 -8.37 -8.09 -11.88
N VAL A 173 -8.37 -8.71 -10.69
CA VAL A 173 -8.10 -8.00 -9.44
C VAL A 173 -6.72 -7.36 -9.45
N ALA A 174 -5.68 -8.08 -9.88
CA ALA A 174 -4.32 -7.55 -9.96
C ALA A 174 -4.22 -6.40 -10.97
N GLY A 175 -4.96 -6.44 -12.09
CA GLY A 175 -5.00 -5.37 -13.09
C GLY A 175 -5.65 -4.09 -12.54
N VAL A 176 -6.83 -4.22 -11.91
CA VAL A 176 -7.51 -3.08 -11.26
C VAL A 176 -6.63 -2.48 -10.17
N TRP A 177 -6.00 -3.33 -9.35
CA TRP A 177 -5.13 -2.88 -8.27
C TRP A 177 -3.87 -2.18 -8.79
N CYS A 178 -3.29 -2.69 -9.89
CA CYS A 178 -2.17 -2.03 -10.56
C CYS A 178 -2.53 -0.64 -11.06
N TYR A 179 -3.74 -0.47 -11.60
CA TYR A 179 -4.21 0.85 -12.02
C TYR A 179 -4.36 1.81 -10.83
N LEU A 180 -4.93 1.35 -9.71
CA LEU A 180 -4.98 2.15 -8.48
C LEU A 180 -3.58 2.53 -7.99
N LEU A 181 -2.65 1.58 -8.02
CA LEU A 181 -1.27 1.82 -7.64
C LEU A 181 -0.58 2.81 -8.60
N TYR A 182 -0.87 2.73 -9.91
CA TYR A 182 -0.39 3.67 -10.92
C TYR A 182 -0.86 5.10 -10.65
N LEU A 183 -2.10 5.29 -10.20
CA LEU A 183 -2.62 6.60 -9.78
C LEU A 183 -1.89 7.17 -8.55
N ASN A 184 -1.07 6.36 -7.88
CA ASN A 184 -0.17 6.79 -6.82
C ASN A 184 1.25 7.04 -7.35
N LYS A 185 1.79 6.08 -8.11
CA LYS A 185 3.14 6.14 -8.72
C LYS A 185 3.22 5.31 -10.00
N GLU A 186 3.83 5.87 -11.05
CA GLU A 186 4.04 5.21 -12.35
C GLU A 186 4.87 3.92 -12.26
N VAL A 187 5.73 3.81 -11.25
CA VAL A 187 6.52 2.61 -10.93
C VAL A 187 5.66 1.34 -10.81
N ALA A 188 4.35 1.49 -10.58
CA ALA A 188 3.42 0.37 -10.52
C ALA A 188 3.44 -0.52 -11.78
N LEU A 189 3.71 0.05 -12.96
CA LEU A 189 3.77 -0.71 -14.21
C LEU A 189 4.89 -1.76 -14.22
N TYR A 190 5.99 -1.51 -13.49
CA TYR A 190 7.09 -2.48 -13.41
C TYR A 190 6.69 -3.79 -12.71
N TYR A 191 5.69 -3.78 -11.83
CA TYR A 191 5.16 -5.02 -11.25
C TYR A 191 4.50 -5.92 -12.30
N LEU A 192 3.74 -5.34 -13.24
CA LEU A 192 3.13 -6.10 -14.33
C LEU A 192 4.20 -6.62 -15.29
N ILE A 193 5.16 -5.79 -15.67
CA ILE A 193 6.28 -6.21 -16.54
C ILE A 193 7.04 -7.36 -15.88
N ALA A 194 7.41 -7.23 -14.62
CA ALA A 194 8.11 -8.29 -13.89
C ALA A 194 7.28 -9.57 -13.82
N TRP A 195 5.97 -9.46 -13.58
CA TRP A 195 5.07 -10.61 -13.54
C TRP A 195 4.98 -11.31 -14.90
N VAL A 196 4.82 -10.57 -16.00
CA VAL A 196 4.80 -11.12 -17.36
C VAL A 196 6.09 -11.86 -17.67
N LEU A 197 7.25 -11.27 -17.34
CA LEU A 197 8.55 -11.89 -17.56
C LEU A 197 8.71 -13.21 -16.75
N VAL A 198 8.35 -13.19 -15.47
CA VAL A 198 8.38 -14.38 -14.61
C VAL A 198 7.42 -15.45 -15.15
N ARG A 199 6.22 -15.04 -15.58
CA ARG A 199 5.25 -15.99 -16.14
C ARG A 199 5.73 -16.61 -17.45
N ALA A 200 6.26 -15.80 -18.34
CA ALA A 200 6.87 -16.27 -19.60
C ALA A 200 8.03 -17.24 -19.34
N TRP A 201 8.88 -16.95 -18.37
CA TRP A 201 9.97 -17.82 -17.95
C TRP A 201 9.48 -19.18 -17.44
N VAL A 202 8.46 -19.20 -16.54
CA VAL A 202 7.88 -20.43 -16.01
C VAL A 202 7.27 -21.27 -17.13
N LEU A 203 6.53 -20.64 -18.04
CA LEU A 203 5.95 -21.32 -19.20
C LEU A 203 7.01 -21.88 -20.14
N TRP A 204 8.11 -21.18 -20.33
CA TRP A 204 9.21 -21.64 -21.16
C TRP A 204 9.91 -22.88 -20.58
N GLN A 205 10.07 -22.92 -19.25
CA GLN A 205 10.65 -24.10 -18.59
C GLN A 205 9.72 -25.33 -18.65
N ASP A 206 8.41 -25.10 -18.56
CA ASP A 206 7.40 -26.17 -18.61
C ASP A 206 6.58 -26.09 -19.90
N ARG A 207 7.16 -26.58 -21.00
CA ARG A 207 6.50 -26.60 -22.31
C ARG A 207 5.19 -27.41 -22.35
N SER A 208 4.95 -28.33 -21.40
CA SER A 208 3.71 -29.08 -21.30
C SER A 208 2.53 -28.25 -20.84
N SER A 209 2.77 -27.17 -20.10
CA SER A 209 1.74 -26.29 -19.54
C SER A 209 1.17 -25.28 -20.56
N TRP A 210 1.86 -25.02 -21.68
CA TRP A 210 1.40 -24.06 -22.70
C TRP A 210 0.00 -24.36 -23.24
N ARG A 211 -0.29 -25.64 -23.48
CA ARG A 211 -1.60 -26.06 -24.01
C ARG A 211 -2.74 -25.84 -23.01
N ALA A 212 -2.45 -25.99 -21.72
CA ALA A 212 -3.42 -25.76 -20.65
C ALA A 212 -3.67 -24.25 -20.35
N GLU A 213 -2.76 -23.38 -20.77
CA GLU A 213 -2.90 -21.94 -20.62
C GLU A 213 -3.67 -21.27 -21.77
N LEU A 214 -3.65 -21.92 -22.97
CA LEU A 214 -4.29 -21.39 -24.18
C LEU A 214 -5.70 -21.98 -24.41
N ALA A 215 -6.10 -22.97 -23.64
CA ALA A 215 -7.43 -23.59 -23.66
C ALA A 215 -8.35 -22.98 -22.59
#